data_e13384791002f94ce43fd17b2b9e3248
#
_entry.id   e13384791002f94ce43fd17b2b9e3248
#
_cell.length_a   1.000
_cell.length_b   1.000
_cell.length_c   1.000
_cell.angle_alpha   90.00
_cell.angle_beta   90.00
_cell.angle_gamma   90.00
#
_symmetry.space_group_name_H-M   'P 1'
#
loop_
_entity.id
_entity.type
_entity.pdbx_description
1 polymer ?
#
loop_
_entity_poly.entity_id
_entity_poly.type
_entity_poly.pdbx_seq_one_letter_code
_entity_poly.pdbx_strand_id
1 'polypeptide(L)'
;MMAALALAPTFAKGLITVLAAMILFVGSVYVILTAIFGPRMAYLVLAVSFFGWMILYSTIWVFQPTIFGVANVKPHQGPRGTEPHWQVFAAGTGPLATRFPETSKYPGAPWEPTTAKTQSGAQNAKPAIQNYVAARAALQFEKQGKKVCDPAKPLETDCVTVDPTTFAVEDFVFTTSGHTSLVAAHAFFQAGGPEVTVFAYHDPGNVPVYSWSFFGASIVGFLIHLPFLDRAERKRKAILTGGTAPPWYGPA
;
A
#
# COMPACT_ATOMS: atom_id res chain seq x y z
N MET A 1 -6.96 -21.68 0.76
CA MET A 1 -7.42 -21.65 2.16
C MET A 1 -6.29 -21.96 3.16
N MET A 2 -5.29 -22.79 2.86
CA MET A 2 -4.17 -23.12 3.78
C MET A 2 -3.14 -22.00 3.96
N ALA A 3 -2.90 -21.13 2.97
CA ALA A 3 -1.96 -20.00 3.11
C ALA A 3 -2.40 -18.97 4.15
N ALA A 4 -3.70 -18.78 4.34
CA ALA A 4 -4.24 -17.87 5.35
C ALA A 4 -4.00 -18.38 6.79
N LEU A 5 -3.96 -19.70 6.99
CA LEU A 5 -3.70 -20.30 8.30
C LEU A 5 -2.23 -20.20 8.74
N ALA A 6 -1.29 -20.18 7.79
CA ALA A 6 0.15 -20.04 8.09
C ALA A 6 0.54 -18.60 8.42
N LEU A 7 -0.18 -17.60 7.90
CA LEU A 7 0.04 -16.17 8.18
C LEU A 7 -0.50 -15.75 9.55
N ALA A 8 -1.47 -16.47 10.11
CA ALA A 8 -2.10 -16.13 11.38
C ALA A 8 -1.12 -16.08 12.58
N PRO A 9 -0.21 -17.05 12.80
CA PRO A 9 0.71 -16.98 13.94
C PRO A 9 1.78 -15.89 13.80
N THR A 10 2.22 -15.59 12.58
CA THR A 10 3.21 -14.52 12.32
C THR A 10 2.57 -13.14 12.48
N PHE A 11 1.35 -12.97 12.00
CA PHE A 11 0.57 -11.76 12.18
C PHE A 11 0.23 -11.51 13.66
N ALA A 12 -0.19 -12.55 14.39
CA ALA A 12 -0.48 -12.45 15.82
C ALA A 12 0.77 -12.07 16.63
N LYS A 13 1.93 -12.66 16.34
CA LYS A 13 3.22 -12.28 16.97
C LYS A 13 3.58 -10.82 16.70
N GLY A 14 3.46 -10.37 15.45
CA GLY A 14 3.71 -8.98 15.08
C GLY A 14 2.76 -8.01 15.79
N LEU A 15 1.47 -8.32 15.85
CA LEU A 15 0.47 -7.51 16.54
C LEU A 15 0.76 -7.40 18.03
N ILE A 16 1.08 -8.50 18.71
CA ILE A 16 1.43 -8.52 20.14
C ILE A 16 2.68 -7.67 20.40
N THR A 17 3.69 -7.77 19.55
CA THR A 17 4.92 -6.97 19.67
C THR A 17 4.62 -5.47 19.54
N VAL A 18 3.81 -5.07 18.57
CA VAL A 18 3.42 -3.67 18.38
C VAL A 18 2.58 -3.17 19.56
N LEU A 19 1.63 -3.95 20.06
CA LEU A 19 0.81 -3.59 21.22
C LEU A 19 1.67 -3.46 22.48
N ALA A 20 2.60 -4.38 22.72
CA ALA A 20 3.53 -4.31 23.83
C ALA A 20 4.43 -3.06 23.75
N ALA A 21 4.98 -2.75 22.59
CA ALA A 21 5.76 -1.55 22.37
C ALA A 21 4.92 -0.28 22.60
N MET A 22 3.68 -0.22 22.11
CA MET A 22 2.77 0.90 22.38
C MET A 22 2.47 1.06 23.87
N ILE A 23 2.17 -0.02 24.59
CA ILE A 23 1.91 0.04 26.05
C ILE A 23 3.14 0.54 26.79
N LEU A 24 4.32 0.05 26.44
CA LEU A 24 5.56 0.49 27.08
C LEU A 24 5.89 1.96 26.81
N PHE A 25 5.86 2.38 25.54
CA PHE A 25 6.22 3.76 25.18
C PHE A 25 5.13 4.76 25.55
N VAL A 26 3.92 4.57 25.09
CA VAL A 26 2.81 5.50 25.33
C VAL A 26 2.41 5.46 26.79
N GLY A 27 2.40 4.27 27.41
CA GLY A 27 2.07 4.09 28.81
C GLY A 27 3.09 4.76 29.72
N SER A 28 4.39 4.62 29.47
CA SER A 28 5.43 5.29 30.28
C SER A 28 5.34 6.82 30.18
N VAL A 29 5.15 7.36 28.98
CA VAL A 29 4.94 8.81 28.77
C VAL A 29 3.67 9.27 29.49
N TYR A 30 2.58 8.52 29.41
CA TYR A 30 1.35 8.84 30.11
C TYR A 30 1.53 8.86 31.63
N VAL A 31 2.26 7.90 32.20
CA VAL A 31 2.53 7.86 33.65
C VAL A 31 3.32 9.09 34.09
N ILE A 32 4.38 9.45 33.33
CA ILE A 32 5.18 10.65 33.61
C ILE A 32 4.33 11.91 33.54
N LEU A 33 3.55 12.05 32.47
CA LEU A 33 2.64 13.20 32.31
C LEU A 33 1.58 13.26 33.40
N THR A 34 1.09 12.09 33.84
CA THR A 34 0.12 12.01 34.93
C THR A 34 0.70 12.48 36.26
N ALA A 35 1.95 12.13 36.56
CA ALA A 35 2.67 12.59 37.75
C ALA A 35 2.85 14.12 37.76
N ILE A 36 3.06 14.73 36.58
CA ILE A 36 3.32 16.18 36.46
C ILE A 36 2.01 16.98 36.37
N PHE A 37 1.04 16.52 35.61
CA PHE A 37 -0.12 17.29 35.19
C PHE A 37 -1.46 16.76 35.75
N GLY A 38 -1.47 15.54 36.28
CA GLY A 38 -2.67 14.79 36.61
C GLY A 38 -3.26 14.05 35.41
N PRO A 39 -4.10 13.02 35.61
CA PRO A 39 -4.49 12.05 34.59
C PRO A 39 -5.28 12.69 33.44
N ARG A 40 -6.18 13.62 33.73
CA ARG A 40 -7.00 14.28 32.72
C ARG A 40 -6.17 15.14 31.76
N MET A 41 -5.25 15.93 32.32
CA MET A 41 -4.39 16.79 31.52
C MET A 41 -3.35 15.98 30.73
N ALA A 42 -2.79 14.94 31.35
CA ALA A 42 -1.89 14.00 30.70
C ALA A 42 -2.52 13.38 29.44
N TYR A 43 -3.77 12.93 29.53
CA TYR A 43 -4.50 12.40 28.39
C TYR A 43 -4.64 13.44 27.27
N LEU A 44 -5.07 14.68 27.61
CA LEU A 44 -5.28 15.72 26.60
C LEU A 44 -3.99 16.14 25.90
N VAL A 45 -2.89 16.28 26.66
CA VAL A 45 -1.56 16.59 26.09
C VAL A 45 -1.12 15.47 25.14
N LEU A 46 -1.27 14.22 25.57
CA LEU A 46 -0.90 13.06 24.76
C LEU A 46 -1.74 12.96 23.50
N ALA A 47 -3.07 13.15 23.59
CA ALA A 47 -3.98 13.10 22.45
C ALA A 47 -3.70 14.21 21.43
N VAL A 48 -3.53 15.45 21.88
CA VAL A 48 -3.21 16.58 20.98
C VAL A 48 -1.85 16.37 20.31
N SER A 49 -0.85 15.92 21.04
CA SER A 49 0.48 15.61 20.50
C SER A 49 0.42 14.48 19.48
N PHE A 50 -0.33 13.41 19.77
CA PHE A 50 -0.53 12.29 18.86
C PHE A 50 -1.20 12.73 17.54
N PHE A 51 -2.31 13.43 17.61
CA PHE A 51 -2.99 13.90 16.42
C PHE A 51 -2.18 14.94 15.66
N GLY A 52 -1.47 15.82 16.34
CA GLY A 52 -0.52 16.77 15.71
C GLY A 52 0.58 16.06 14.93
N TRP A 53 1.17 15.03 15.53
CA TRP A 53 2.17 14.19 14.87
C TRP A 53 1.59 13.42 13.69
N MET A 54 0.39 12.87 13.84
CA MET A 54 -0.31 12.17 12.75
C MET A 54 -0.66 13.09 11.58
N ILE A 55 -0.97 14.38 11.84
CA ILE A 55 -1.15 15.38 10.76
C ILE A 55 0.16 15.55 9.99
N LEU A 56 1.28 15.74 10.67
CA LEU A 56 2.58 15.89 10.01
C LEU A 56 2.94 14.66 9.17
N TYR A 57 2.74 13.47 9.72
CA TYR A 57 3.04 12.21 9.04
C TYR A 57 2.15 11.99 7.80
N SER A 58 0.85 12.19 7.96
CA SER A 58 -0.11 12.03 6.86
C SER A 58 0.02 13.12 5.79
N THR A 59 0.50 14.32 6.13
CA THR A 59 0.86 15.36 5.18
C THR A 59 1.93 14.87 4.20
N ILE A 60 2.96 14.17 4.70
CA ILE A 60 4.00 13.59 3.85
C ILE A 60 3.40 12.53 2.91
N TRP A 61 2.44 11.73 3.39
CA TRP A 61 1.79 10.71 2.56
C TRP A 61 0.88 11.29 1.49
N VAL A 62 0.12 12.35 1.83
CA VAL A 62 -0.86 12.97 0.92
C VAL A 62 -0.19 13.85 -0.13
N PHE A 63 0.73 14.72 0.29
CA PHE A 63 1.30 15.75 -0.59
C PHE A 63 2.60 15.32 -1.26
N GLN A 64 3.19 14.20 -0.85
CA GLN A 64 4.46 13.68 -1.34
C GLN A 64 5.64 14.66 -1.21
N PRO A 65 6.89 14.20 -1.25
CA PRO A 65 8.06 15.03 -0.94
C PRO A 65 8.40 16.15 -1.94
N THR A 66 7.58 16.36 -2.97
CA THR A 66 7.69 17.54 -3.82
C THR A 66 7.63 18.87 -3.05
N ILE A 67 6.96 18.89 -1.87
CA ILE A 67 6.92 20.06 -0.98
C ILE A 67 8.30 20.38 -0.40
N PHE A 68 9.17 19.38 -0.22
CA PHE A 68 10.50 19.56 0.37
C PHE A 68 11.63 19.64 -0.67
N GLY A 69 11.31 19.70 -1.97
CA GLY A 69 12.30 19.82 -3.04
C GLY A 69 13.24 18.61 -3.20
N VAL A 70 12.97 17.51 -2.53
CA VAL A 70 13.77 16.29 -2.63
C VAL A 70 13.25 15.45 -3.80
N ALA A 71 13.81 15.68 -4.96
CA ALA A 71 13.60 14.81 -6.12
C ALA A 71 14.08 13.39 -5.79
N ASN A 72 13.27 12.37 -6.11
CA ASN A 72 13.58 10.94 -6.02
C ASN A 72 13.41 10.23 -4.65
N VAL A 73 12.82 10.81 -3.65
CA VAL A 73 12.31 10.01 -2.53
C VAL A 73 11.03 9.33 -3.00
N LYS A 74 11.04 7.99 -3.09
CA LYS A 74 9.80 7.24 -3.31
C LYS A 74 8.83 7.65 -2.20
N PRO A 75 7.59 8.07 -2.53
CA PRO A 75 6.64 8.45 -1.52
C PRO A 75 6.53 7.30 -0.51
N HIS A 76 6.63 7.62 0.78
CA HIS A 76 6.31 6.65 1.80
C HIS A 76 4.88 6.21 1.54
N GLN A 77 4.74 4.94 1.22
CA GLN A 77 3.43 4.35 1.06
C GLN A 77 2.73 4.46 2.41
N GLY A 78 1.63 5.17 2.42
CA GLY A 78 0.83 5.38 3.62
C GLY A 78 0.26 4.08 4.17
N PRO A 79 -0.69 4.17 5.11
CA PRO A 79 -1.30 3.00 5.71
C PRO A 79 -1.84 2.07 4.63
N ARG A 80 -1.58 0.80 4.82
CA ARG A 80 -1.71 -0.25 3.83
C ARG A 80 -3.09 -0.29 3.18
N GLY A 81 -3.11 0.03 1.92
CA GLY A 81 -4.13 -0.36 0.97
C GLY A 81 -3.54 -1.33 -0.05
N THR A 82 -4.21 -1.50 -1.15
CA THR A 82 -3.66 -2.18 -2.31
C THR A 82 -2.61 -1.27 -2.93
N GLU A 83 -1.36 -1.74 -2.98
CA GLU A 83 -0.27 -1.01 -3.62
C GLU A 83 -0.51 -0.86 -5.12
N PRO A 84 0.01 0.19 -5.76
CA PRO A 84 0.00 0.30 -7.21
C PRO A 84 0.68 -0.93 -7.83
N HIS A 85 0.00 -1.60 -8.75
CA HIS A 85 0.52 -2.80 -9.39
C HIS A 85 -0.02 -2.94 -10.81
N TRP A 86 0.68 -3.73 -11.62
CA TRP A 86 0.21 -4.11 -12.93
C TRP A 86 -0.67 -5.36 -12.83
N GLN A 87 -1.85 -5.30 -13.44
CA GLN A 87 -2.78 -6.42 -13.46
C GLN A 87 -3.03 -6.87 -14.90
N VAL A 88 -2.72 -8.13 -15.18
CA VAL A 88 -3.01 -8.74 -16.47
C VAL A 88 -4.51 -8.99 -16.60
N PHE A 89 -5.09 -8.59 -17.72
CA PHE A 89 -6.52 -8.75 -17.98
C PHE A 89 -6.84 -9.52 -19.25
N ALA A 90 -5.89 -9.63 -20.19
CA ALA A 90 -6.06 -10.39 -21.41
C ALA A 90 -4.72 -10.94 -21.92
N ALA A 91 -4.78 -12.09 -22.62
CA ALA A 91 -3.64 -12.65 -23.32
C ALA A 91 -4.14 -13.44 -24.54
N GLY A 92 -3.42 -13.34 -25.66
CA GLY A 92 -3.80 -14.03 -26.90
C GLY A 92 -2.81 -13.74 -28.04
N THR A 93 -3.09 -14.29 -29.20
CA THR A 93 -2.31 -14.09 -30.41
C THR A 93 -3.00 -13.06 -31.31
N GLY A 94 -2.65 -11.79 -31.18
CA GLY A 94 -3.18 -10.69 -31.99
C GLY A 94 -4.17 -9.76 -31.29
N PRO A 95 -4.92 -8.94 -32.04
CA PRO A 95 -5.86 -7.97 -31.50
C PRO A 95 -6.98 -8.64 -30.71
N LEU A 96 -7.24 -8.16 -29.50
CA LEU A 96 -8.25 -8.73 -28.63
C LEU A 96 -9.34 -7.70 -28.33
N ALA A 97 -10.60 -8.11 -28.39
CA ALA A 97 -11.71 -7.32 -27.88
C ALA A 97 -11.81 -7.50 -26.36
N THR A 98 -11.56 -6.44 -25.61
CA THR A 98 -11.59 -6.43 -24.15
C THR A 98 -12.37 -5.23 -23.63
N ARG A 99 -12.39 -5.04 -22.32
CA ARG A 99 -12.95 -3.83 -21.69
C ARG A 99 -12.25 -2.52 -22.10
N PHE A 100 -11.03 -2.62 -22.65
CA PHE A 100 -10.28 -1.48 -23.15
C PHE A 100 -10.28 -1.52 -24.69
N PRO A 101 -10.93 -0.55 -25.36
CA PRO A 101 -11.07 -0.57 -26.82
C PRO A 101 -9.74 -0.46 -27.57
N GLU A 102 -8.70 0.07 -26.92
CA GLU A 102 -7.35 0.19 -27.48
C GLU A 102 -6.71 -1.16 -27.78
N THR A 103 -7.07 -2.22 -27.07
CA THR A 103 -6.52 -3.56 -27.30
C THR A 103 -6.89 -4.14 -28.66
N SER A 104 -8.04 -3.77 -29.22
CA SER A 104 -8.44 -4.20 -30.56
C SER A 104 -7.64 -3.53 -31.68
N LYS A 105 -6.91 -2.44 -31.38
CA LYS A 105 -6.09 -1.70 -32.33
C LYS A 105 -4.61 -2.11 -32.28
N TYR A 106 -4.25 -2.99 -31.35
CA TYR A 106 -2.88 -3.50 -31.24
C TYR A 106 -2.49 -4.28 -32.51
N PRO A 107 -1.25 -4.14 -33.03
CA PRO A 107 -0.13 -3.30 -32.57
C PRO A 107 -0.11 -1.86 -33.12
N GLY A 108 -1.16 -1.42 -33.80
CA GLY A 108 -1.24 -0.08 -34.40
C GLY A 108 -1.49 1.03 -33.38
N ALA A 109 -1.59 2.27 -33.86
CA ALA A 109 -1.89 3.42 -33.01
C ALA A 109 -3.17 3.21 -32.18
N PRO A 110 -3.20 3.58 -30.90
CA PRO A 110 -2.30 4.48 -30.19
C PRO A 110 -1.17 3.82 -29.38
N TRP A 111 -0.77 2.59 -29.71
CA TRP A 111 0.30 1.89 -29.01
C TRP A 111 1.67 2.42 -29.42
N GLU A 112 2.50 2.79 -28.43
CA GLU A 112 3.82 3.35 -28.65
C GLU A 112 4.88 2.47 -28.01
N PRO A 113 6.07 2.29 -28.65
CA PRO A 113 7.17 1.54 -28.07
C PRO A 113 7.66 2.18 -26.77
N THR A 114 8.36 1.38 -25.98
CA THR A 114 8.95 1.84 -24.71
C THR A 114 9.90 3.00 -24.94
N THR A 115 9.69 4.07 -24.20
CA THR A 115 10.54 5.25 -24.14
C THR A 115 11.27 5.33 -22.81
N ALA A 116 12.21 6.26 -22.65
CA ALA A 116 12.89 6.49 -21.37
C ALA A 116 11.89 6.80 -20.22
N LYS A 117 10.74 7.39 -20.52
CA LYS A 117 9.69 7.69 -19.53
C LYS A 117 8.87 6.46 -19.11
N THR A 118 8.68 5.50 -20.01
CA THR A 118 7.89 4.29 -19.77
C THR A 118 8.72 3.06 -19.39
N GLN A 119 10.05 3.16 -19.44
CA GLN A 119 10.94 2.06 -19.12
C GLN A 119 10.77 1.50 -17.71
N SER A 120 10.56 2.36 -16.72
CA SER A 120 10.26 1.92 -15.35
C SER A 120 8.91 1.18 -15.28
N GLY A 121 7.93 1.59 -16.06
CA GLY A 121 6.65 0.90 -16.20
C GLY A 121 6.83 -0.50 -16.78
N ALA A 122 7.66 -0.66 -17.81
CA ALA A 122 7.98 -1.97 -18.40
C ALA A 122 8.64 -2.91 -17.37
N GLN A 123 9.64 -2.42 -16.63
CA GLN A 123 10.30 -3.21 -15.58
C GLN A 123 9.34 -3.64 -14.46
N ASN A 124 8.40 -2.79 -14.10
CA ASN A 124 7.41 -3.09 -13.06
C ASN A 124 6.29 -4.02 -13.58
N ALA A 125 5.94 -3.96 -14.88
CA ALA A 125 4.93 -4.82 -15.49
C ALA A 125 5.47 -6.24 -15.76
N LYS A 126 6.76 -6.39 -16.04
CA LYS A 126 7.40 -7.66 -16.38
C LYS A 126 7.10 -8.79 -15.40
N PRO A 127 7.29 -8.65 -14.07
CA PRO A 127 6.99 -9.72 -13.13
C PRO A 127 5.51 -10.12 -13.11
N ALA A 128 4.60 -9.16 -13.28
CA ALA A 128 3.17 -9.44 -13.32
C ALA A 128 2.80 -10.30 -14.53
N ILE A 129 3.39 -10.00 -15.69
CA ILE A 129 3.19 -10.76 -16.92
C ILE A 129 3.82 -12.16 -16.79
N GLN A 130 5.04 -12.26 -16.28
CA GLN A 130 5.72 -13.54 -16.04
C GLN A 130 4.90 -14.45 -15.11
N ASN A 131 4.44 -13.93 -13.99
CA ASN A 131 3.61 -14.66 -13.04
C ASN A 131 2.29 -15.14 -13.67
N TYR A 132 1.67 -14.31 -14.50
CA TYR A 132 0.45 -14.69 -15.21
C TYR A 132 0.68 -15.84 -16.19
N VAL A 133 1.74 -15.76 -17.02
CA VAL A 133 2.06 -16.81 -18.00
C VAL A 133 2.45 -18.10 -17.30
N ALA A 134 3.25 -18.01 -16.23
CA ALA A 134 3.62 -19.17 -15.42
C ALA A 134 2.39 -19.85 -14.80
N ALA A 135 1.44 -19.08 -14.25
CA ALA A 135 0.21 -19.62 -13.72
C ALA A 135 -0.63 -20.34 -14.80
N ARG A 136 -0.67 -19.79 -16.03
CA ARG A 136 -1.34 -20.44 -17.16
C ARG A 136 -0.64 -21.73 -17.62
N ALA A 137 0.69 -21.73 -17.63
CA ALA A 137 1.48 -22.94 -17.93
C ALA A 137 1.25 -24.02 -16.86
N ALA A 138 1.21 -23.64 -15.58
CA ALA A 138 0.90 -24.56 -14.48
C ALA A 138 -0.46 -25.25 -14.68
N LEU A 139 -1.50 -24.47 -15.00
CA LEU A 139 -2.84 -25.02 -15.29
C LEU A 139 -2.87 -25.95 -16.50
N GLN A 140 -2.02 -25.71 -17.50
CA GLN A 140 -1.89 -26.64 -18.64
C GLN A 140 -1.23 -27.94 -18.24
N PHE A 141 -0.18 -27.91 -17.42
CA PHE A 141 0.45 -29.13 -16.91
C PHE A 141 -0.53 -29.98 -16.06
N GLU A 142 -1.32 -29.32 -15.20
CA GLU A 142 -2.37 -30.01 -14.43
C GLU A 142 -3.41 -30.68 -15.32
N LYS A 143 -3.86 -30.02 -16.39
CA LYS A 143 -4.79 -30.60 -17.38
C LYS A 143 -4.17 -31.80 -18.13
N GLN A 144 -2.84 -31.84 -18.24
CA GLN A 144 -2.11 -32.98 -18.80
C GLN A 144 -1.86 -34.10 -17.79
N GLY A 145 -2.41 -34.01 -16.58
CA GLY A 145 -2.21 -34.97 -15.51
C GLY A 145 -0.84 -34.89 -14.83
N LYS A 146 -0.07 -33.85 -15.09
CA LYS A 146 1.22 -33.59 -14.42
C LYS A 146 0.98 -32.79 -13.14
N LYS A 147 1.58 -33.23 -12.06
CA LYS A 147 1.53 -32.47 -10.80
C LYS A 147 2.48 -31.27 -10.89
N VAL A 148 1.99 -30.10 -10.53
CA VAL A 148 2.81 -28.88 -10.41
C VAL A 148 3.33 -28.76 -8.98
N CYS A 149 4.61 -28.41 -8.83
CA CYS A 149 5.22 -28.24 -7.51
C CYS A 149 4.60 -27.05 -6.77
N ASP A 150 4.30 -27.27 -5.49
CA ASP A 150 3.87 -26.20 -4.59
C ASP A 150 5.12 -25.40 -4.12
N PRO A 151 5.24 -24.11 -4.42
CA PRO A 151 6.38 -23.31 -3.97
C PRO A 151 6.54 -23.26 -2.45
N ALA A 152 5.48 -23.59 -1.69
CA ALA A 152 5.53 -23.72 -0.24
C ALA A 152 6.13 -25.06 0.24
N LYS A 153 6.38 -26.03 -0.67
CA LYS A 153 6.91 -27.37 -0.37
C LYS A 153 8.17 -27.67 -1.21
N PRO A 154 9.30 -27.06 -0.91
CA PRO A 154 10.50 -27.12 -1.76
C PRO A 154 11.17 -28.51 -1.87
N LEU A 155 10.71 -29.51 -1.09
CA LEU A 155 11.24 -30.88 -1.08
C LEU A 155 10.40 -31.88 -1.90
N GLU A 156 9.42 -31.43 -2.66
CA GLU A 156 8.60 -32.30 -3.50
C GLU A 156 9.34 -32.66 -4.80
N THR A 157 9.63 -33.95 -5.03
CA THR A 157 10.47 -34.42 -6.16
C THR A 157 9.67 -34.87 -7.39
N ASP A 158 8.40 -35.26 -7.21
CA ASP A 158 7.56 -35.81 -8.30
C ASP A 158 6.60 -34.78 -8.90
N CYS A 159 7.10 -33.56 -9.16
CA CYS A 159 6.29 -32.47 -9.69
C CYS A 159 7.08 -31.62 -10.70
N VAL A 160 6.35 -30.91 -11.55
CA VAL A 160 6.93 -29.96 -12.52
C VAL A 160 7.03 -28.60 -11.87
N THR A 161 8.23 -28.06 -11.78
CA THR A 161 8.46 -26.69 -11.31
C THR A 161 8.18 -25.72 -12.47
N VAL A 162 7.29 -24.74 -12.25
CA VAL A 162 7.05 -23.65 -13.17
C VAL A 162 7.59 -22.37 -12.56
N ASP A 163 8.80 -21.98 -13.01
CA ASP A 163 9.43 -20.75 -12.57
C ASP A 163 9.01 -19.59 -13.48
N PRO A 164 8.41 -18.52 -12.95
CA PRO A 164 8.05 -17.33 -13.73
C PRO A 164 9.23 -16.72 -14.50
N THR A 165 10.46 -16.86 -14.00
CA THR A 165 11.66 -16.31 -14.64
C THR A 165 12.06 -17.03 -15.93
N THR A 166 11.54 -18.26 -16.18
CA THR A 166 11.76 -19.00 -17.43
C THR A 166 10.98 -18.44 -18.61
N PHE A 167 10.09 -17.47 -18.40
CA PHE A 167 9.37 -16.78 -19.46
C PHE A 167 10.07 -15.47 -19.79
N ALA A 168 10.47 -15.33 -21.06
CA ALA A 168 10.92 -14.07 -21.60
C ALA A 168 9.70 -13.15 -21.81
N VAL A 169 9.86 -11.88 -21.49
CA VAL A 169 8.84 -10.84 -21.74
C VAL A 169 9.57 -9.67 -22.38
N GLU A 170 9.21 -9.36 -23.60
CA GLU A 170 9.89 -8.42 -24.50
C GLU A 170 8.87 -7.54 -25.23
N ASP A 171 9.36 -6.60 -26.03
CA ASP A 171 8.59 -5.75 -26.92
C ASP A 171 7.44 -5.02 -26.22
N PHE A 172 7.76 -4.38 -25.11
CA PHE A 172 6.79 -3.59 -24.38
C PHE A 172 6.33 -2.38 -25.19
N VAL A 173 5.02 -2.26 -25.35
CA VAL A 173 4.36 -1.08 -25.91
C VAL A 173 3.33 -0.55 -24.92
N PHE A 174 3.16 0.76 -24.92
CA PHE A 174 2.29 1.45 -23.97
C PHE A 174 1.23 2.26 -24.67
N THR A 175 0.09 2.39 -24.01
CA THR A 175 -0.96 3.33 -24.38
C THR A 175 -1.73 3.75 -23.13
N THR A 176 -2.69 4.63 -23.29
CA THR A 176 -3.59 5.06 -22.20
C THR A 176 -5.03 4.93 -22.64
N SER A 177 -5.88 4.44 -21.74
CA SER A 177 -7.33 4.47 -21.89
C SER A 177 -7.92 5.35 -20.81
N GLY A 178 -8.30 6.58 -21.16
CA GLY A 178 -8.68 7.61 -20.20
C GLY A 178 -7.51 7.94 -19.25
N HIS A 179 -7.65 7.62 -17.97
CA HIS A 179 -6.62 7.82 -16.94
C HIS A 179 -5.81 6.55 -16.62
N THR A 180 -6.10 5.44 -17.30
CA THR A 180 -5.46 4.14 -17.02
C THR A 180 -4.34 3.89 -18.00
N SER A 181 -3.13 3.64 -17.50
CA SER A 181 -2.00 3.22 -18.33
C SER A 181 -2.15 1.74 -18.68
N LEU A 182 -1.99 1.43 -19.95
CA LEU A 182 -2.02 0.08 -20.49
C LEU A 182 -0.65 -0.29 -21.02
N VAL A 183 -0.30 -1.57 -20.91
CA VAL A 183 0.91 -2.16 -21.50
C VAL A 183 0.53 -3.43 -22.23
N ALA A 184 1.14 -3.63 -23.39
CA ALA A 184 1.18 -4.93 -24.06
C ALA A 184 2.64 -5.37 -24.19
N ALA A 185 2.88 -6.67 -24.06
CA ALA A 185 4.20 -7.25 -24.24
C ALA A 185 4.09 -8.66 -24.82
N HIS A 186 5.10 -9.09 -25.52
CA HIS A 186 5.25 -10.45 -25.99
C HIS A 186 5.86 -11.32 -24.91
N ALA A 187 5.24 -12.43 -24.62
CA ALA A 187 5.71 -13.41 -23.66
C ALA A 187 5.87 -14.79 -24.31
N PHE A 188 6.99 -15.44 -24.05
CA PHE A 188 7.26 -16.78 -24.56
C PHE A 188 8.19 -17.54 -23.60
N PHE A 189 8.20 -18.86 -23.72
CA PHE A 189 9.11 -19.68 -22.96
C PHE A 189 10.52 -19.59 -23.53
N GLN A 190 11.53 -19.30 -22.71
CA GLN A 190 12.91 -19.06 -23.15
C GLN A 190 13.54 -20.24 -23.91
N ALA A 191 13.13 -21.48 -23.62
CA ALA A 191 13.58 -22.67 -24.32
C ALA A 191 12.89 -22.91 -25.67
N GLY A 192 12.11 -21.96 -26.14
CA GLY A 192 11.26 -22.07 -27.33
C GLY A 192 9.83 -22.47 -26.96
N GLY A 193 8.87 -21.79 -27.54
CA GLY A 193 7.43 -22.01 -27.28
C GLY A 193 6.59 -21.01 -28.05
N PRO A 194 5.28 -21.19 -28.03
CA PRO A 194 4.38 -20.25 -28.69
C PRO A 194 4.47 -18.88 -28.00
N GLU A 195 4.55 -17.86 -28.85
CA GLU A 195 4.48 -16.48 -28.42
C GLU A 195 3.05 -16.08 -28.13
N VAL A 196 2.87 -15.31 -27.05
CA VAL A 196 1.57 -14.76 -26.66
C VAL A 196 1.69 -13.29 -26.32
N THR A 197 0.81 -12.47 -26.87
CA THR A 197 0.71 -11.07 -26.46
C THR A 197 -0.12 -10.98 -25.17
N VAL A 198 0.45 -10.35 -24.15
CA VAL A 198 -0.18 -10.18 -22.85
C VAL A 198 -0.46 -8.70 -22.62
N PHE A 199 -1.70 -8.40 -22.24
CA PHE A 199 -2.17 -7.05 -21.94
C PHE A 199 -2.34 -6.87 -20.44
N ALA A 200 -1.74 -5.82 -19.89
CA ALA A 200 -1.92 -5.45 -18.49
C ALA A 200 -2.26 -3.97 -18.35
N TYR A 201 -2.95 -3.62 -17.29
CA TYR A 201 -3.22 -2.24 -16.91
C TYR A 201 -2.60 -1.92 -15.57
N HIS A 202 -2.26 -0.65 -15.39
CA HIS A 202 -1.76 -0.15 -14.11
C HIS A 202 -2.94 0.17 -13.19
N ASP A 203 -3.06 -0.59 -12.11
CA ASP A 203 -3.99 -0.31 -11.03
C ASP A 203 -3.27 0.63 -10.04
N PRO A 204 -3.75 1.86 -9.83
CA PRO A 204 -3.14 2.79 -8.88
C PRO A 204 -3.32 2.34 -7.42
N GLY A 205 -4.12 1.30 -7.18
CA GLY A 205 -4.47 0.85 -5.84
C GLY A 205 -5.35 1.86 -5.09
N ASN A 206 -5.46 1.67 -3.79
CA ASN A 206 -6.28 2.53 -2.93
C ASN A 206 -5.49 3.23 -1.81
N VAL A 207 -4.17 3.23 -1.89
CA VAL A 207 -3.28 3.93 -0.93
C VAL A 207 -3.65 5.41 -0.76
N PRO A 208 -3.96 6.19 -1.83
CA PRO A 208 -4.37 7.58 -1.67
C PRO A 208 -5.61 7.77 -0.82
N VAL A 209 -6.60 6.87 -0.93
CA VAL A 209 -7.85 6.94 -0.15
C VAL A 209 -7.56 6.81 1.36
N TYR A 210 -6.71 5.86 1.73
CA TYR A 210 -6.30 5.68 3.12
C TYR A 210 -5.48 6.85 3.64
N SER A 211 -4.56 7.38 2.85
CA SER A 211 -3.75 8.54 3.23
C SER A 211 -4.62 9.76 3.52
N TRP A 212 -5.59 10.08 2.66
CA TRP A 212 -6.54 11.16 2.88
C TRP A 212 -7.45 10.91 4.09
N SER A 213 -7.89 9.66 4.29
CA SER A 213 -8.72 9.30 5.45
C SER A 213 -7.98 9.51 6.77
N PHE A 214 -6.71 9.09 6.83
CA PHE A 214 -5.86 9.32 8.01
C PHE A 214 -5.60 10.79 8.25
N PHE A 215 -5.32 11.57 7.20
CA PHE A 215 -5.12 13.00 7.30
C PHE A 215 -6.37 13.70 7.84
N GLY A 216 -7.53 13.43 7.26
CA GLY A 216 -8.80 13.99 7.70
C GLY A 216 -9.16 13.60 9.14
N ALA A 217 -9.03 12.32 9.49
CA ALA A 217 -9.30 11.84 10.85
C ALA A 217 -8.36 12.48 11.89
N SER A 218 -7.09 12.68 11.52
CA SER A 218 -6.10 13.34 12.39
C SER A 218 -6.43 14.81 12.64
N ILE A 219 -6.84 15.54 11.60
CA ILE A 219 -7.31 16.94 11.74
C ILE A 219 -8.53 17.00 12.64
N VAL A 220 -9.54 16.16 12.42
CA VAL A 220 -10.75 16.13 13.25
C VAL A 220 -10.40 15.81 14.70
N GLY A 221 -9.58 14.78 14.92
CA GLY A 221 -9.11 14.44 16.26
C GLY A 221 -8.38 15.59 16.96
N PHE A 222 -7.48 16.27 16.23
CA PHE A 222 -6.77 17.45 16.74
C PHE A 222 -7.70 18.58 17.13
N LEU A 223 -8.62 18.95 16.23
CA LEU A 223 -9.56 20.05 16.44
C LEU A 223 -10.55 19.78 17.59
N ILE A 224 -10.90 18.52 17.84
CA ILE A 224 -11.74 18.14 18.99
C ILE A 224 -10.97 18.29 20.30
N HIS A 225 -9.73 17.81 20.37
CA HIS A 225 -8.99 17.76 21.64
C HIS A 225 -8.32 19.09 22.03
N LEU A 226 -7.94 19.92 21.05
CA LEU A 226 -7.26 21.19 21.28
C LEU A 226 -8.05 22.15 22.18
N PRO A 227 -9.36 22.40 21.98
CA PRO A 227 -10.13 23.28 22.87
C PRO A 227 -10.25 22.75 24.29
N PHE A 228 -10.30 21.42 24.47
CA PHE A 228 -10.33 20.83 25.82
C PHE A 228 -9.00 21.01 26.54
N LEU A 229 -7.89 20.87 25.81
CA LEU A 229 -6.56 21.12 26.34
C LEU A 229 -6.42 22.60 26.75
N ASP A 230 -6.78 23.55 25.89
CA ASP A 230 -6.71 24.98 26.16
C ASP A 230 -7.53 25.36 27.42
N ARG A 231 -8.74 24.82 27.56
CA ARG A 231 -9.56 25.01 28.75
C ARG A 231 -8.91 24.44 30.02
N ALA A 232 -8.32 23.23 29.91
CA ALA A 232 -7.64 22.59 31.04
C ALA A 232 -6.39 23.39 31.46
N GLU A 233 -5.63 23.91 30.50
CA GLU A 233 -4.48 24.78 30.77
C GLU A 233 -4.88 26.10 31.44
N ARG A 234 -5.92 26.78 30.95
CA ARG A 234 -6.41 28.02 31.55
C ARG A 234 -6.86 27.81 32.98
N LYS A 235 -7.59 26.71 33.26
CA LYS A 235 -7.98 26.34 34.61
C LYS A 235 -6.75 26.14 35.52
N ARG A 236 -5.76 25.40 35.06
CA ARG A 236 -4.53 25.15 35.81
C ARG A 236 -3.76 26.45 36.10
N LYS A 237 -3.60 27.31 35.09
CA LYS A 237 -2.97 28.63 35.26
C LYS A 237 -3.69 29.45 36.32
N ALA A 238 -5.04 29.53 36.26
CA ALA A 238 -5.86 30.25 37.26
C ALA A 238 -5.63 29.73 38.69
N ILE A 239 -5.54 28.42 38.87
CA ILE A 239 -5.25 27.82 40.19
C ILE A 239 -3.85 28.18 40.68
N LEU A 240 -2.85 28.08 39.81
CA LEU A 240 -1.45 28.35 40.16
C LEU A 240 -1.16 29.83 40.46
N THR A 241 -1.94 30.74 39.85
CA THR A 241 -1.80 32.20 40.06
C THR A 241 -2.69 32.71 41.22
N GLY A 242 -3.29 31.82 42.04
CA GLY A 242 -4.17 32.20 43.13
C GLY A 242 -5.52 32.72 42.73
N GLY A 243 -5.94 32.59 41.45
CA GLY A 243 -7.24 32.91 40.98
C GLY A 243 -8.26 31.86 41.39
N THR A 244 -9.47 32.32 41.73
CA THR A 244 -10.60 31.40 41.96
C THR A 244 -10.99 30.72 40.67
N ALA A 245 -11.22 29.40 40.69
CA ALA A 245 -11.70 28.67 39.50
C ALA A 245 -13.02 29.32 39.01
N PRO A 246 -13.19 29.48 37.69
CA PRO A 246 -14.44 30.01 37.15
C PRO A 246 -15.63 29.22 37.67
N PRO A 247 -16.77 29.88 37.96
CA PRO A 247 -17.93 29.29 38.66
C PRO A 247 -18.59 28.10 37.94
N TRP A 248 -18.35 27.91 36.65
CA TRP A 248 -18.80 26.72 35.88
C TRP A 248 -17.92 25.46 36.05
N TYR A 249 -16.82 25.56 36.74
CA TYR A 249 -16.09 24.41 37.21
C TYR A 249 -16.57 24.13 38.64
N GLY A 250 -17.51 23.22 38.83
CA GLY A 250 -17.96 22.81 40.15
C GLY A 250 -16.81 22.44 41.11
N PRO A 251 -17.09 22.27 42.40
CA PRO A 251 -16.09 21.89 43.38
C PRO A 251 -15.34 20.64 42.90
N ALA A 252 -14.03 20.64 43.13
CA ALA A 252 -13.12 19.55 42.74
C ALA A 252 -13.48 18.26 43.47
#